data_4ac797c22aad61dd238cb226fd97ce26
#
_entry.id   4ac797c22aad61dd238cb226fd97ce26
#
_cell.length_a   1.000
_cell.length_b   1.000
_cell.length_c   1.000
_cell.angle_alpha   90.00
_cell.angle_beta   90.00
_cell.angle_gamma   90.00
#
_symmetry.space_group_name_H-M   'P 1'
#
loop_
_entity.id
_entity.type
_entity.pdbx_description
1 polymer ?
#
loop_
_entity_poly.entity_id
_entity_poly.type
_entity_poly.pdbx_seq_one_letter_code
_entity_poly.pdbx_strand_id
1 'polypeptide(L)'
;MKTLYVTDLDGTLLNSHDFINPYSIETINSLVDQGMLFTYATARSLVSASAVAKGLSTQIPVIAYNGAFIFHPATGEILSSESFGHEEREKAVRIMKEQKPCLLVYSFVDGIEKVSWVRSRENEGIRRYLSLRKGDRRLNPLPDEEKLFEGDIFYFTCIGEKQELIPVYEIFSGDERYTCTFQQELYRPEYWELKKAAAGVIGSNDGDGVAKWLKEHYQSAGSRQEKREVHR
;
A
#
# COMPACT_ATOMS: atom_id res chain seq x y z
N MET A 1 14.55 11.01 -22.65
CA MET A 1 14.40 10.04 -21.52
C MET A 1 12.98 10.21 -20.99
N LYS A 2 12.18 9.15 -20.89
CA LYS A 2 10.81 9.26 -20.32
C LYS A 2 10.89 9.14 -18.81
N THR A 3 10.22 10.01 -18.07
CA THR A 3 10.14 9.99 -16.61
C THR A 3 8.87 9.29 -16.17
N LEU A 4 8.99 8.31 -15.26
CA LEU A 4 7.87 7.69 -14.58
C LEU A 4 7.64 8.44 -13.24
N TYR A 5 6.41 8.90 -13.04
CA TYR A 5 5.97 9.51 -11.78
C TYR A 5 5.20 8.46 -10.97
N VAL A 6 5.67 8.22 -9.76
CA VAL A 6 5.05 7.27 -8.83
C VAL A 6 4.71 8.00 -7.55
N THR A 7 3.45 7.91 -7.11
CA THR A 7 3.00 8.51 -5.85
C THR A 7 2.57 7.42 -4.86
N ASP A 8 2.69 7.71 -3.58
CA ASP A 8 1.93 6.97 -2.56
C ASP A 8 0.50 7.50 -2.49
N LEU A 9 -0.41 6.70 -1.91
CA LEU A 9 -1.81 7.07 -1.72
C LEU A 9 -2.06 7.70 -0.35
N ASP A 10 -1.85 6.93 0.72
CA ASP A 10 -2.22 7.33 2.08
C ASP A 10 -1.36 8.45 2.64
N GLY A 11 -1.98 9.56 3.02
CA GLY A 11 -1.24 10.74 3.50
C GLY A 11 -0.45 11.48 2.42
N THR A 12 -0.58 11.10 1.14
CA THR A 12 0.13 11.71 0.01
C THR A 12 -0.85 12.19 -1.07
N LEU A 13 -1.44 11.30 -1.86
CA LEU A 13 -2.44 11.67 -2.88
C LEU A 13 -3.86 11.73 -2.32
N LEU A 14 -4.19 10.84 -1.37
CA LEU A 14 -5.45 10.88 -0.64
C LEU A 14 -5.45 12.01 0.38
N ASN A 15 -6.56 12.72 0.48
CA ASN A 15 -6.77 13.72 1.51
C ASN A 15 -7.10 13.09 2.88
N SER A 16 -7.30 13.90 3.93
CA SER A 16 -7.64 13.46 5.29
C SER A 16 -8.98 12.70 5.41
N HIS A 17 -9.80 12.71 4.35
CA HIS A 17 -11.07 11.99 4.27
C HIS A 17 -11.01 10.72 3.41
N ASP A 18 -9.80 10.25 3.10
CA ASP A 18 -9.54 9.00 2.38
C ASP A 18 -10.06 8.97 0.93
N PHE A 19 -10.03 10.12 0.24
CA PHE A 19 -10.34 10.21 -1.20
C PHE A 19 -9.41 11.19 -1.93
N ILE A 20 -9.33 11.04 -3.25
CA ILE A 20 -8.59 11.97 -4.12
C ILE A 20 -9.52 13.13 -4.51
N ASN A 21 -9.09 14.36 -4.31
CA ASN A 21 -9.87 15.52 -4.68
C ASN A 21 -10.12 15.57 -6.21
N PRO A 22 -11.32 16.03 -6.65
CA PRO A 22 -11.63 16.11 -8.08
C PRO A 22 -10.59 16.89 -8.89
N TYR A 23 -10.08 17.98 -8.35
CA TYR A 23 -9.00 18.76 -8.99
C TYR A 23 -7.74 17.91 -9.24
N SER A 24 -7.33 17.06 -8.28
CA SER A 24 -6.18 16.17 -8.44
C SER A 24 -6.44 15.13 -9.54
N ILE A 25 -7.63 14.54 -9.58
CA ILE A 25 -8.03 13.57 -10.62
C ILE A 25 -7.96 14.22 -11.99
N GLU A 26 -8.63 15.36 -12.18
CA GLU A 26 -8.69 16.08 -13.47
C GLU A 26 -7.29 16.49 -13.94
N THR A 27 -6.47 17.02 -13.02
CA THR A 27 -5.11 17.48 -13.32
C THR A 27 -4.23 16.31 -13.75
N ILE A 28 -4.20 15.22 -12.98
CA ILE A 28 -3.36 14.06 -13.28
C ILE A 28 -3.83 13.40 -14.59
N ASN A 29 -5.13 13.21 -14.78
CA ASN A 29 -5.67 12.63 -16.00
C ASN A 29 -5.29 13.47 -17.24
N SER A 30 -5.43 14.80 -17.16
CA SER A 30 -5.01 15.70 -18.25
C SER A 30 -3.52 15.57 -18.57
N LEU A 31 -2.65 15.40 -17.58
CA LEU A 31 -1.21 15.18 -17.79
C LEU A 31 -0.91 13.80 -18.38
N VAL A 32 -1.65 12.77 -17.95
CA VAL A 32 -1.56 11.41 -18.52
C VAL A 32 -1.97 11.41 -19.99
N ASP A 33 -3.04 12.13 -20.36
CA ASP A 33 -3.48 12.30 -21.75
C ASP A 33 -2.44 13.02 -22.61
N GLN A 34 -1.61 13.87 -22.00
CA GLN A 34 -0.45 14.51 -22.64
C GLN A 34 0.80 13.61 -22.71
N GLY A 35 0.70 12.36 -22.26
CA GLY A 35 1.77 11.36 -22.32
C GLY A 35 2.62 11.23 -21.06
N MET A 36 2.21 11.81 -19.93
CA MET A 36 2.86 11.57 -18.64
C MET A 36 2.71 10.12 -18.23
N LEU A 37 3.82 9.46 -17.88
CA LEU A 37 3.80 8.13 -17.29
C LEU A 37 3.56 8.28 -15.78
N PHE A 38 2.36 7.89 -15.31
CA PHE A 38 1.96 8.06 -13.93
C PHE A 38 1.37 6.76 -13.36
N THR A 39 1.74 6.43 -12.11
CA THR A 39 1.16 5.33 -11.35
C THR A 39 1.23 5.63 -9.85
N TYR A 40 0.75 4.68 -9.05
CA TYR A 40 0.89 4.73 -7.59
C TYR A 40 1.49 3.45 -7.03
N ALA A 41 2.14 3.60 -5.86
CA ALA A 41 2.63 2.50 -5.02
C ALA A 41 2.02 2.66 -3.62
N THR A 42 1.42 1.61 -3.08
CA THR A 42 0.66 1.69 -1.83
C THR A 42 0.80 0.43 -0.98
N ALA A 43 0.62 0.58 0.33
CA ALA A 43 0.43 -0.54 1.26
C ALA A 43 -0.93 -1.24 1.11
N ARG A 44 -1.89 -0.59 0.44
CA ARG A 44 -3.23 -1.14 0.23
C ARG A 44 -3.21 -2.36 -0.70
N SER A 45 -4.22 -3.21 -0.57
CA SER A 45 -4.55 -4.20 -1.60
C SER A 45 -5.04 -3.53 -2.88
N LEU A 46 -4.99 -4.23 -4.01
CA LEU A 46 -5.57 -3.72 -5.26
C LEU A 46 -7.05 -3.33 -5.11
N VAL A 47 -7.84 -4.17 -4.43
CA VAL A 47 -9.28 -3.91 -4.21
C VAL A 47 -9.49 -2.60 -3.44
N SER A 48 -8.76 -2.41 -2.35
CA SER A 48 -8.86 -1.19 -1.54
C SER A 48 -8.30 0.04 -2.27
N ALA A 49 -7.17 -0.11 -2.97
CA ALA A 49 -6.56 0.97 -3.76
C ALA A 49 -7.47 1.43 -4.90
N SER A 50 -8.03 0.49 -5.67
CA SER A 50 -8.93 0.80 -6.79
C SER A 50 -10.21 1.54 -6.33
N ALA A 51 -10.70 1.25 -5.12
CA ALA A 51 -11.86 1.93 -4.58
C ALA A 51 -11.60 3.42 -4.33
N VAL A 52 -10.44 3.76 -3.73
CA VAL A 52 -10.07 5.15 -3.39
C VAL A 52 -9.47 5.90 -4.57
N ALA A 53 -8.86 5.20 -5.54
CA ALA A 53 -8.30 5.76 -6.77
C ALA A 53 -9.31 5.84 -7.93
N LYS A 54 -10.60 5.66 -7.64
CA LYS A 54 -11.65 5.69 -8.65
C LYS A 54 -11.65 7.03 -9.41
N GLY A 55 -11.60 6.93 -10.74
CA GLY A 55 -11.55 8.09 -11.65
C GLY A 55 -10.15 8.53 -12.04
N LEU A 56 -9.10 8.00 -11.39
CA LEU A 56 -7.72 8.26 -11.76
C LEU A 56 -7.32 7.39 -12.96
N SER A 57 -6.80 8.00 -14.02
CA SER A 57 -6.25 7.30 -15.17
C SER A 57 -4.92 6.65 -14.83
N THR A 58 -4.88 5.33 -14.82
CA THR A 58 -3.66 4.55 -14.67
C THR A 58 -3.46 3.70 -15.92
N GLN A 59 -2.50 4.09 -16.78
CA GLN A 59 -2.14 3.35 -18.01
C GLN A 59 -0.95 2.42 -17.79
N ILE A 60 -0.29 2.55 -16.67
CA ILE A 60 0.89 1.78 -16.26
C ILE A 60 0.54 0.88 -15.07
N PRO A 61 1.27 -0.25 -14.90
CA PRO A 61 1.08 -1.13 -13.76
C PRO A 61 1.09 -0.40 -12.42
N VAL A 62 0.20 -0.82 -11.51
CA VAL A 62 0.10 -0.29 -10.15
C VAL A 62 0.81 -1.21 -9.17
N ILE A 63 1.39 -0.64 -8.12
CA ILE A 63 2.15 -1.35 -7.11
C ILE A 63 1.31 -1.38 -5.83
N ALA A 64 1.06 -2.57 -5.29
CA ALA A 64 0.25 -2.78 -4.10
C ALA A 64 0.99 -3.63 -3.06
N TYR A 65 0.42 -3.72 -1.84
CA TYR A 65 0.99 -4.47 -0.72
C TYR A 65 2.46 -4.14 -0.43
N ASN A 66 2.81 -2.83 -0.38
CA ASN A 66 4.19 -2.35 -0.17
C ASN A 66 5.22 -2.91 -1.18
N GLY A 67 4.80 -3.17 -2.41
CA GLY A 67 5.67 -3.70 -3.46
C GLY A 67 5.61 -5.21 -3.64
N ALA A 68 4.85 -5.95 -2.82
CA ALA A 68 4.71 -7.40 -2.98
C ALA A 68 4.01 -7.79 -4.27
N PHE A 69 3.21 -6.89 -4.86
CA PHE A 69 2.51 -7.16 -6.11
C PHE A 69 2.57 -5.99 -7.07
N ILE A 70 2.68 -6.32 -8.36
CA ILE A 70 2.48 -5.41 -9.48
C ILE A 70 1.28 -5.92 -10.28
N PHE A 71 0.27 -5.06 -10.47
CA PHE A 71 -0.97 -5.41 -11.16
C PHE A 71 -1.15 -4.62 -12.44
N HIS A 72 -1.76 -5.25 -13.43
CA HIS A 72 -2.29 -4.55 -14.60
C HIS A 72 -3.51 -3.71 -14.16
N PRO A 73 -3.52 -2.38 -14.38
CA PRO A 73 -4.53 -1.50 -13.79
C PRO A 73 -5.95 -1.74 -14.30
N ALA A 74 -6.11 -2.16 -15.56
CA ALA A 74 -7.43 -2.35 -16.17
C ALA A 74 -8.02 -3.75 -15.93
N THR A 75 -7.18 -4.80 -15.86
CA THR A 75 -7.62 -6.20 -15.75
C THR A 75 -7.52 -6.73 -14.34
N GLY A 76 -6.67 -6.12 -13.48
CA GLY A 76 -6.33 -6.65 -12.17
C GLY A 76 -5.42 -7.89 -12.23
N GLU A 77 -4.89 -8.24 -13.40
CA GLU A 77 -3.95 -9.34 -13.57
C GLU A 77 -2.66 -9.09 -12.79
N ILE A 78 -2.15 -10.11 -12.11
CA ILE A 78 -0.86 -10.06 -11.42
C ILE A 78 0.24 -10.17 -12.48
N LEU A 79 1.02 -9.09 -12.65
CA LEU A 79 2.16 -9.03 -13.55
C LEU A 79 3.45 -9.51 -12.88
N SER A 80 3.56 -9.27 -11.58
CA SER A 80 4.66 -9.74 -10.75
C SER A 80 4.17 -9.88 -9.30
N SER A 81 4.66 -10.89 -8.62
CA SER A 81 4.39 -11.09 -7.19
C SER A 81 5.64 -11.62 -6.48
N GLU A 82 5.84 -11.13 -5.27
CA GLU A 82 6.82 -11.64 -4.32
C GLU A 82 6.06 -12.31 -3.18
N SER A 83 6.34 -13.57 -2.94
CA SER A 83 5.84 -14.34 -1.79
C SER A 83 7.02 -14.81 -0.94
N PHE A 84 6.75 -15.16 0.30
CA PHE A 84 7.79 -15.72 1.16
C PHE A 84 8.28 -17.06 0.59
N GLY A 85 9.60 -17.21 0.47
CA GLY A 85 10.21 -18.49 0.26
C GLY A 85 9.90 -19.46 1.43
N HIS A 86 10.17 -20.75 1.26
CA HIS A 86 9.81 -21.74 2.27
C HIS A 86 10.43 -21.43 3.65
N GLU A 87 11.73 -21.14 3.70
CA GLU A 87 12.43 -20.85 4.97
C GLU A 87 11.94 -19.53 5.61
N GLU A 88 11.75 -18.49 4.79
CA GLU A 88 11.23 -17.19 5.25
C GLU A 88 9.82 -17.37 5.84
N ARG A 89 8.95 -18.12 5.15
CA ARG A 89 7.60 -18.43 5.62
C ARG A 89 7.62 -19.18 6.95
N GLU A 90 8.40 -20.25 7.07
CA GLU A 90 8.49 -21.03 8.31
C GLU A 90 9.01 -20.18 9.47
N LYS A 91 10.03 -19.37 9.24
CA LYS A 91 10.55 -18.45 10.26
C LYS A 91 9.48 -17.41 10.65
N ALA A 92 8.81 -16.78 9.70
CA ALA A 92 7.77 -15.79 9.97
C ALA A 92 6.61 -16.41 10.77
N VAL A 93 6.10 -17.56 10.35
CA VAL A 93 5.02 -18.28 11.05
C VAL A 93 5.42 -18.63 12.48
N ARG A 94 6.65 -19.12 12.69
CA ARG A 94 7.17 -19.44 14.03
C ARG A 94 7.18 -18.20 14.92
N ILE A 95 7.71 -17.07 14.44
CA ILE A 95 7.76 -15.82 15.18
C ILE A 95 6.35 -15.34 15.54
N MET A 96 5.40 -15.38 14.59
CA MET A 96 4.01 -14.99 14.84
C MET A 96 3.32 -15.89 15.88
N LYS A 97 3.63 -17.19 15.90
CA LYS A 97 3.12 -18.13 16.90
C LYS A 97 3.75 -17.91 18.28
N GLU A 98 5.02 -17.53 18.35
CA GLU A 98 5.74 -17.28 19.61
C GLU A 98 5.32 -15.93 20.23
N GLN A 99 5.30 -14.86 19.42
CA GLN A 99 5.00 -13.50 19.88
C GLN A 99 3.49 -13.23 20.04
N LYS A 100 2.64 -13.98 19.33
CA LYS A 100 1.17 -13.93 19.40
C LYS A 100 0.57 -12.54 19.25
N PRO A 101 1.02 -11.69 18.29
CA PRO A 101 0.41 -10.41 18.08
C PRO A 101 -1.04 -10.56 17.59
N CYS A 102 -1.84 -9.50 17.67
CA CYS A 102 -3.11 -9.44 16.97
C CYS A 102 -2.82 -9.35 15.46
N LEU A 103 -3.15 -10.39 14.71
CA LEU A 103 -2.59 -10.70 13.40
C LEU A 103 -3.67 -10.89 12.33
N LEU A 104 -3.44 -10.30 11.17
CA LEU A 104 -4.11 -10.61 9.91
C LEU A 104 -3.08 -11.28 8.98
N VAL A 105 -3.41 -12.45 8.46
CA VAL A 105 -2.58 -13.20 7.50
C VAL A 105 -3.21 -13.11 6.13
N TYR A 106 -2.42 -12.68 5.14
CA TYR A 106 -2.83 -12.61 3.74
C TYR A 106 -2.21 -13.76 2.98
N SER A 107 -3.04 -14.60 2.40
CA SER A 107 -2.60 -15.77 1.65
C SER A 107 -3.52 -16.06 0.47
N PHE A 108 -2.98 -16.81 -0.51
CA PHE A 108 -3.81 -17.49 -1.50
C PHE A 108 -4.08 -18.91 -1.02
N VAL A 109 -5.36 -19.23 -0.79
CA VAL A 109 -5.84 -20.57 -0.47
C VAL A 109 -6.63 -21.06 -1.67
N ASP A 110 -6.18 -22.13 -2.31
CA ASP A 110 -6.76 -22.65 -3.56
C ASP A 110 -6.91 -21.58 -4.66
N GLY A 111 -5.91 -20.69 -4.76
CA GLY A 111 -5.87 -19.59 -5.73
C GLY A 111 -6.80 -18.40 -5.39
N ILE A 112 -7.45 -18.42 -4.23
CA ILE A 112 -8.35 -17.35 -3.76
C ILE A 112 -7.65 -16.55 -2.67
N GLU A 113 -7.52 -15.24 -2.86
CA GLU A 113 -6.96 -14.34 -1.84
C GLU A 113 -7.85 -14.34 -0.59
N LYS A 114 -7.22 -14.56 0.57
CA LYS A 114 -7.84 -14.53 1.89
C LYS A 114 -7.10 -13.57 2.82
N VAL A 115 -7.86 -12.92 3.70
CA VAL A 115 -7.37 -12.18 4.86
C VAL A 115 -7.89 -12.90 6.08
N SER A 116 -7.05 -13.73 6.67
CA SER A 116 -7.43 -14.65 7.74
C SER A 116 -7.01 -14.11 9.11
N TRP A 117 -7.87 -14.27 10.11
CA TRP A 117 -7.58 -13.96 11.51
C TRP A 117 -8.39 -14.82 12.46
N VAL A 118 -7.94 -14.95 13.70
CA VAL A 118 -8.66 -15.66 14.75
C VAL A 118 -9.62 -14.69 15.47
N ARG A 119 -10.94 -14.96 15.39
CA ARG A 119 -11.96 -14.07 15.97
C ARG A 119 -11.76 -13.77 17.45
N SER A 120 -11.38 -14.77 18.24
CA SER A 120 -11.17 -14.62 19.68
C SER A 120 -9.98 -13.73 20.06
N ARG A 121 -9.12 -13.37 19.07
CA ARG A 121 -7.95 -12.52 19.24
C ARG A 121 -8.13 -11.10 18.66
N GLU A 122 -9.35 -10.72 18.32
CA GLU A 122 -9.62 -9.36 17.85
C GLU A 122 -9.39 -8.35 18.97
N ASN A 123 -8.47 -7.42 18.77
CA ASN A 123 -8.40 -6.20 19.55
C ASN A 123 -9.25 -5.08 18.90
N GLU A 124 -9.28 -3.91 19.52
CA GLU A 124 -10.04 -2.78 19.00
C GLU A 124 -9.52 -2.32 17.61
N GLY A 125 -8.20 -2.34 17.40
CA GLY A 125 -7.57 -1.99 16.13
C GLY A 125 -8.01 -2.91 14.99
N ILE A 126 -8.00 -4.23 15.19
CA ILE A 126 -8.50 -5.20 14.20
C ILE A 126 -10.00 -5.01 13.96
N ARG A 127 -10.81 -4.85 14.98
CA ARG A 127 -12.26 -4.60 14.82
C ARG A 127 -12.52 -3.35 13.98
N ARG A 128 -11.78 -2.28 14.21
CA ARG A 128 -11.85 -1.08 13.38
C ARG A 128 -11.41 -1.36 11.95
N TYR A 129 -10.24 -1.99 11.74
CA TYR A 129 -9.75 -2.37 10.42
C TYR A 129 -10.82 -3.12 9.62
N LEU A 130 -11.46 -4.11 10.24
CA LEU A 130 -12.52 -4.92 9.62
C LEU A 130 -13.79 -4.11 9.36
N SER A 131 -14.15 -3.18 10.24
CA SER A 131 -15.35 -2.35 10.09
C SER A 131 -15.30 -1.45 8.84
N LEU A 132 -14.11 -1.02 8.45
CA LEU A 132 -13.87 -0.23 7.23
C LEU A 132 -13.90 -1.07 5.94
N ARG A 133 -13.94 -2.41 6.08
CA ARG A 133 -13.87 -3.38 4.98
C ARG A 133 -15.11 -4.29 4.91
N LYS A 134 -16.26 -3.79 5.36
CA LYS A 134 -17.51 -4.55 5.28
C LYS A 134 -17.82 -4.96 3.85
N GLY A 135 -18.11 -6.25 3.65
CA GLY A 135 -18.41 -6.80 2.32
C GLY A 135 -17.18 -7.20 1.50
N ASP A 136 -15.98 -7.03 2.00
CA ASP A 136 -14.76 -7.55 1.35
C ASP A 136 -14.80 -9.08 1.40
N ARG A 137 -14.87 -9.70 0.22
CA ARG A 137 -14.99 -11.18 0.07
C ARG A 137 -13.74 -11.94 0.49
N ARG A 138 -12.63 -11.26 0.69
CA ARG A 138 -11.36 -11.86 1.15
C ARG A 138 -11.35 -12.12 2.65
N LEU A 139 -12.22 -11.45 3.42
CA LEU A 139 -12.29 -11.59 4.87
C LEU A 139 -12.65 -13.02 5.26
N ASN A 140 -11.75 -13.67 6.01
CA ASN A 140 -11.83 -15.08 6.39
C ASN A 140 -11.61 -15.25 7.90
N PRO A 141 -12.66 -14.99 8.72
CA PRO A 141 -12.59 -15.17 10.16
C PRO A 141 -12.52 -16.64 10.55
N LEU A 142 -11.54 -17.00 11.36
CA LEU A 142 -11.31 -18.37 11.83
C LEU A 142 -11.70 -18.54 13.31
N PRO A 143 -12.19 -19.73 13.71
CA PRO A 143 -12.48 -20.01 15.12
C PRO A 143 -11.21 -20.16 15.96
N ASP A 144 -10.12 -20.67 15.35
CA ASP A 144 -8.84 -20.97 15.97
C ASP A 144 -7.65 -20.77 15.01
N GLU A 145 -6.43 -21.15 15.43
CA GLU A 145 -5.21 -20.98 14.64
C GLU A 145 -4.92 -22.10 13.64
N GLU A 146 -5.69 -23.16 13.61
CA GLU A 146 -5.34 -24.35 12.83
C GLU A 146 -5.09 -24.04 11.36
N LYS A 147 -5.98 -23.21 10.76
CA LYS A 147 -5.90 -22.78 9.37
C LYS A 147 -5.37 -21.38 9.16
N LEU A 148 -4.90 -20.71 10.21
CA LEU A 148 -4.48 -19.30 10.12
C LEU A 148 -3.31 -19.08 9.14
N PHE A 149 -2.44 -20.07 9.03
CA PHE A 149 -1.25 -20.02 8.19
C PHE A 149 -1.34 -20.94 6.96
N GLU A 150 -2.55 -21.20 6.48
CA GLU A 150 -2.81 -22.02 5.30
C GLU A 150 -2.55 -21.23 4.00
N GLY A 151 -2.13 -21.96 2.94
CA GLY A 151 -1.93 -21.42 1.59
C GLY A 151 -0.60 -20.70 1.38
N ASP A 152 -0.50 -19.98 0.29
CA ASP A 152 0.68 -19.21 -0.11
C ASP A 152 0.63 -17.85 0.55
N ILE A 153 1.30 -17.71 1.70
CA ILE A 153 1.32 -16.49 2.49
C ILE A 153 2.25 -15.48 1.81
N PHE A 154 1.77 -14.25 1.63
CA PHE A 154 2.55 -13.18 1.02
C PHE A 154 2.64 -11.91 1.88
N TYR A 155 1.77 -11.75 2.90
CA TYR A 155 1.76 -10.55 3.73
C TYR A 155 1.19 -10.81 5.11
N PHE A 156 1.70 -10.08 6.10
CA PHE A 156 1.19 -10.05 7.47
C PHE A 156 0.89 -8.61 7.88
N THR A 157 -0.19 -8.42 8.63
CA THR A 157 -0.46 -7.15 9.31
C THR A 157 -0.69 -7.43 10.78
N CYS A 158 0.13 -6.84 11.64
CA CYS A 158 -0.09 -6.85 13.08
C CYS A 158 -0.64 -5.49 13.49
N ILE A 159 -1.71 -5.47 14.28
CA ILE A 159 -2.35 -4.25 14.78
C ILE A 159 -2.38 -4.31 16.29
N GLY A 160 -1.77 -3.34 16.96
CA GLY A 160 -1.69 -3.31 18.42
C GLY A 160 -1.03 -2.03 18.94
N GLU A 161 -0.83 -1.97 20.23
CA GLU A 161 -0.06 -0.89 20.84
C GLU A 161 1.42 -1.02 20.46
N LYS A 162 2.13 0.14 20.47
CA LYS A 162 3.55 0.18 20.10
C LYS A 162 4.38 -0.86 20.84
N GLN A 163 4.17 -0.96 22.15
CA GLN A 163 4.96 -1.83 23.04
C GLN A 163 4.71 -3.33 22.75
N GLU A 164 3.52 -3.68 22.30
CA GLU A 164 3.18 -5.06 21.91
C GLU A 164 3.84 -5.46 20.59
N LEU A 165 4.02 -4.50 19.68
CA LEU A 165 4.53 -4.75 18.33
C LEU A 165 6.05 -4.60 18.19
N ILE A 166 6.72 -3.82 19.06
CA ILE A 166 8.18 -3.62 19.04
C ILE A 166 8.94 -4.95 18.97
N PRO A 167 8.67 -5.97 19.81
CA PRO A 167 9.42 -7.23 19.76
C PRO A 167 9.33 -7.92 18.39
N VAL A 168 8.16 -7.90 17.77
CA VAL A 168 7.96 -8.46 16.42
C VAL A 168 8.72 -7.66 15.38
N TYR A 169 8.63 -6.33 15.46
CA TYR A 169 9.33 -5.43 14.55
C TYR A 169 10.85 -5.58 14.61
N GLU A 170 11.43 -5.62 15.82
CA GLU A 170 12.88 -5.77 16.00
C GLU A 170 13.43 -7.07 15.41
N ILE A 171 12.67 -8.18 15.51
CA ILE A 171 13.07 -9.46 14.93
C ILE A 171 13.09 -9.39 13.39
N PHE A 172 12.08 -8.76 12.78
CA PHE A 172 11.97 -8.69 11.32
C PHE A 172 12.81 -7.58 10.69
N SER A 173 12.94 -6.42 11.34
CA SER A 173 13.70 -5.28 10.83
C SER A 173 15.21 -5.54 10.75
N GLY A 174 15.71 -6.49 11.52
CA GLY A 174 17.10 -6.94 11.50
C GLY A 174 17.43 -7.99 10.43
N ASP A 175 16.45 -8.40 9.62
CA ASP A 175 16.63 -9.45 8.61
C ASP A 175 16.25 -8.92 7.21
N GLU A 176 17.25 -8.72 6.35
CA GLU A 176 17.11 -8.14 5.01
C GLU A 176 16.19 -8.94 4.06
N ARG A 177 15.85 -10.18 4.41
CA ARG A 177 14.90 -11.02 3.67
C ARG A 177 13.47 -10.54 3.80
N TYR A 178 13.17 -9.68 4.79
CA TYR A 178 11.83 -9.16 5.04
C TYR A 178 11.78 -7.64 4.84
N THR A 179 10.79 -7.18 4.10
CA THR A 179 10.41 -5.76 4.13
C THR A 179 9.42 -5.54 5.26
N CYS A 180 9.87 -4.90 6.33
CA CYS A 180 9.05 -4.61 7.50
C CYS A 180 8.88 -3.11 7.67
N THR A 181 7.62 -2.63 7.69
CA THR A 181 7.29 -1.23 8.01
C THR A 181 6.61 -1.18 9.37
N PHE A 182 6.99 -0.23 10.19
CA PHE A 182 6.37 0.00 11.49
C PHE A 182 5.80 1.42 11.51
N GLN A 183 4.48 1.53 11.41
CA GLN A 183 3.79 2.80 11.16
C GLN A 183 2.73 3.06 12.22
N GLN A 184 2.56 4.33 12.59
CA GLN A 184 1.42 4.79 13.37
C GLN A 184 0.20 4.93 12.46
N GLU A 185 -0.98 4.48 12.90
CA GLU A 185 -2.20 4.74 12.14
C GLU A 185 -2.48 6.26 12.08
N LEU A 186 -2.64 6.79 10.87
CA LEU A 186 -2.85 8.22 10.60
C LEU A 186 -4.05 8.83 11.35
N TYR A 187 -5.00 8.01 11.78
CA TYR A 187 -6.29 8.44 12.35
C TYR A 187 -6.42 8.15 13.85
N ARG A 188 -5.38 7.58 14.50
CA ARG A 188 -5.34 7.33 15.95
C ARG A 188 -3.91 7.47 16.48
N PRO A 189 -3.58 8.54 17.25
CA PRO A 189 -2.23 8.84 17.72
C PRO A 189 -1.69 7.88 18.79
N GLU A 190 -2.50 7.00 19.35
CA GLU A 190 -2.06 5.93 20.23
C GLU A 190 -1.34 4.78 19.50
N TYR A 191 -1.43 4.72 18.13
CA TYR A 191 -0.77 3.73 17.28
C TYR A 191 0.30 4.37 16.38
N TRP A 192 1.53 3.85 16.31
CA TRP A 192 2.74 4.54 15.79
C TRP A 192 3.11 4.21 14.34
N GLU A 193 3.67 5.24 13.67
CA GLU A 193 4.20 5.21 12.31
C GLU A 193 5.66 5.72 12.26
N LEU A 194 6.56 5.09 11.47
CA LEU A 194 7.89 5.62 11.17
C LEU A 194 7.87 6.29 9.80
N LYS A 195 8.02 7.63 9.75
CA LYS A 195 8.16 8.36 8.47
C LYS A 195 9.63 8.49 8.10
N LYS A 196 10.00 8.12 6.86
CA LYS A 196 11.29 8.48 6.29
C LYS A 196 11.17 9.90 5.71
N ALA A 197 12.11 10.77 6.04
CA ALA A 197 12.13 12.15 5.54
C ALA A 197 12.18 12.17 4.01
N ALA A 198 11.27 12.93 3.38
CA ALA A 198 11.28 13.21 1.96
C ALA A 198 12.40 14.19 1.62
N ALA A 199 12.94 14.12 0.40
CA ALA A 199 13.97 15.04 -0.09
C ALA A 199 13.45 16.48 -0.35
N GLY A 200 12.13 16.69 -0.27
CA GLY A 200 11.46 17.99 -0.43
C GLY A 200 10.05 17.97 0.14
N VAL A 201 9.51 19.14 0.46
CA VAL A 201 8.14 19.31 0.93
C VAL A 201 7.30 19.93 -0.18
N ILE A 202 6.26 19.21 -0.61
CA ILE A 202 5.20 19.70 -1.48
C ILE A 202 4.00 20.13 -0.61
N GLY A 203 3.03 20.85 -1.17
CA GLY A 203 1.82 21.23 -0.43
C GLY A 203 1.10 20.01 0.19
N SER A 204 0.24 20.26 1.17
CA SER A 204 -0.49 19.20 1.86
C SER A 204 -1.38 18.39 0.92
N ASN A 205 -1.68 17.13 1.28
CA ASN A 205 -2.61 16.27 0.56
C ASN A 205 -4.03 16.84 0.51
N ASP A 206 -4.52 17.50 1.56
CA ASP A 206 -5.80 18.23 1.57
C ASP A 206 -5.80 19.44 0.63
N GLY A 207 -4.64 20.00 0.35
CA GLY A 207 -4.44 21.11 -0.57
C GLY A 207 -4.01 20.70 -2.00
N ASP A 208 -4.22 19.46 -2.42
CA ASP A 208 -3.85 18.93 -3.74
C ASP A 208 -2.35 19.04 -4.07
N GLY A 209 -1.48 18.92 -3.06
CA GLY A 209 -0.03 19.15 -3.18
C GLY A 209 0.63 18.37 -4.30
N VAL A 210 0.32 17.06 -4.44
CA VAL A 210 0.87 16.19 -5.50
C VAL A 210 0.46 16.70 -6.88
N ALA A 211 -0.82 16.98 -7.10
CA ALA A 211 -1.33 17.41 -8.40
C ALA A 211 -0.77 18.78 -8.83
N LYS A 212 -0.69 19.72 -7.90
CA LYS A 212 -0.09 21.05 -8.14
C LYS A 212 1.38 20.94 -8.51
N TRP A 213 2.14 20.14 -7.75
CA TRP A 213 3.56 19.91 -8.04
C TRP A 213 3.77 19.23 -9.41
N LEU A 214 2.99 18.21 -9.76
CA LEU A 214 3.04 17.55 -11.06
C LEU A 214 2.75 18.53 -12.19
N LYS A 215 1.70 19.36 -12.07
CA LYS A 215 1.32 20.35 -13.07
C LYS A 215 2.45 21.33 -13.37
N GLU A 216 3.12 21.84 -12.35
CA GLU A 216 4.23 22.78 -12.49
C GLU A 216 5.48 22.11 -13.10
N HIS A 217 5.83 20.92 -12.67
CA HIS A 217 7.10 20.27 -13.02
C HIS A 217 7.02 19.49 -14.33
N TYR A 218 5.89 18.87 -14.66
CA TYR A 218 5.71 18.17 -15.92
C TYR A 218 5.70 19.16 -17.11
N GLN A 219 4.98 20.25 -17.00
CA GLN A 219 4.94 21.29 -18.04
C GLN A 219 6.31 21.95 -18.26
N SER A 220 7.06 22.19 -17.19
CA SER A 220 8.41 22.75 -17.29
C SER A 220 9.43 21.79 -17.93
N ALA A 221 9.25 20.48 -17.78
CA ALA A 221 10.07 19.45 -18.42
C ALA A 221 9.80 19.39 -19.94
N GLY A 222 8.55 19.52 -20.37
CA GLY A 222 8.15 19.60 -21.79
C GLY A 222 8.77 20.78 -22.51
N SER A 223 8.71 21.96 -21.89
CA SER A 223 9.29 23.20 -22.47
C SER A 223 10.83 23.19 -22.56
N ARG A 224 11.51 22.37 -21.73
CA ARG A 224 12.98 22.17 -21.84
C ARG A 224 13.36 21.18 -22.96
N GLN A 225 12.52 20.23 -23.30
CA GLN A 225 12.76 19.33 -24.43
C GLN A 225 12.56 20.03 -25.77
N GLU A 226 11.50 20.82 -25.95
CA GLU A 226 11.28 21.61 -27.17
C GLU A 226 12.43 22.59 -27.45
N LYS A 227 12.99 23.21 -26.41
CA LYS A 227 14.16 24.10 -26.57
C LYS A 227 15.46 23.38 -26.95
N ARG A 228 15.57 22.06 -26.70
CA ARG A 228 16.75 21.26 -27.11
C ARG A 228 16.63 20.71 -28.54
N GLU A 229 15.42 20.52 -29.06
CA GLU A 229 15.19 20.06 -30.44
C GLU A 229 15.26 21.19 -31.46
N VAL A 230 14.99 22.43 -31.07
CA VAL A 230 15.10 23.63 -31.93
C VAL A 230 16.57 24.07 -32.12
N HIS A 231 17.52 23.52 -31.37
CA HIS A 231 18.96 23.84 -31.44
C HIS A 231 19.82 22.68 -31.94
N ARG A 232 19.23 21.74 -32.68
CA ARG A 232 19.90 20.73 -33.51
C ARG A 232 19.46 20.85 -34.94
#